data_de9bd0aa12f73ca84354a1f2281333a3
#
_entry.id   de9bd0aa12f73ca84354a1f2281333a3
#
_cell.length_a   1.000
_cell.length_b   1.000
_cell.length_c   1.000
_cell.angle_alpha   90.00
_cell.angle_beta   90.00
_cell.angle_gamma   90.00
#
_symmetry.space_group_name_H-M   'P 1'
#
loop_
_entity.id
_entity.type
_entity.pdbx_description
1 polymer ?
#
loop_
_entity_poly.entity_id
_entity_poly.type
_entity_poly.pdbx_seq_one_letter_code
_entity_poly.pdbx_strand_id
1 'polypeptide(L)'
;LLEVKHNKEAYKKYNLNNVEFTNTVDSVNFFSNGFQVAGTSVSNFLNESGHTFIYIAFGSDASTAPVLADSFANKLYTGTGSATSISGLGFSPSFAWIKGRTNTASHQLFDTLRGATYQISSDTTGAQTQNTQMLTSFNTDGFSLGNQSSVNGSGVNYVAWNWKANSVPTINTDGTIQSVVSA
;
A
#
# COMPACT_ATOMS: atom_id res chain seq x y z
N LEU A 1 -7.80 2.94 -0.38
CA LEU A 1 -7.35 1.69 0.22
C LEU A 1 -7.45 1.80 1.73
N LEU A 2 -8.21 0.94 2.35
CA LEU A 2 -8.28 0.85 3.80
C LEU A 2 -7.13 -0.02 4.28
N GLU A 3 -6.41 0.44 5.26
CA GLU A 3 -5.30 -0.32 5.81
C GLU A 3 -5.78 -1.33 6.84
N VAL A 4 -5.40 -2.60 6.65
CA VAL A 4 -5.91 -3.74 7.42
C VAL A 4 -5.27 -3.88 8.81
N LYS A 5 -4.16 -3.22 9.11
CA LYS A 5 -3.32 -3.54 10.29
C LYS A 5 -3.38 -2.59 11.48
N HIS A 6 -4.03 -1.45 11.32
CA HIS A 6 -4.01 -0.48 12.40
C HIS A 6 -5.36 -0.25 12.96
N ASN A 7 -5.72 -0.63 14.02
CA ASN A 7 -6.92 -0.25 14.71
C ASN A 7 -8.15 -0.09 13.77
N LYS A 8 -9.15 -0.88 13.92
CA LYS A 8 -10.39 -0.85 13.13
C LYS A 8 -11.04 0.53 12.97
N GLU A 9 -10.59 1.50 13.75
CA GLU A 9 -11.08 2.88 13.75
C GLU A 9 -10.20 3.85 12.95
N ALA A 10 -9.01 3.41 12.50
CA ALA A 10 -8.11 4.24 11.73
C ALA A 10 -8.19 3.89 10.23
N TYR A 11 -8.36 4.88 9.40
CA TYR A 11 -8.36 4.70 7.95
C TYR A 11 -7.74 5.90 7.24
N LYS A 12 -7.30 5.68 6.03
CA LYS A 12 -6.80 6.72 5.16
C LYS A 12 -7.61 6.75 3.87
N LYS A 13 -8.08 7.93 3.49
CA LYS A 13 -8.78 8.10 2.22
C LYS A 13 -7.82 7.86 1.06
N TYR A 14 -8.22 6.97 0.18
CA TYR A 14 -7.51 6.73 -1.06
C TYR A 14 -7.52 7.99 -1.93
N ASN A 15 -6.39 8.25 -2.58
CA ASN A 15 -6.23 9.35 -3.53
C ASN A 15 -6.40 10.78 -2.95
N LEU A 16 -6.19 10.97 -1.64
CA LEU A 16 -6.13 12.26 -0.99
C LEU A 16 -4.86 12.40 -0.15
N ASN A 17 -4.35 13.62 -0.02
CA ASN A 17 -3.14 13.94 0.74
C ASN A 17 -3.38 14.15 2.24
N ASN A 18 -4.52 13.76 2.74
CA ASN A 18 -4.87 13.93 4.14
C ASN A 18 -4.00 13.07 5.06
N VAL A 19 -3.76 13.56 6.27
CA VAL A 19 -3.21 12.75 7.36
C VAL A 19 -4.18 11.63 7.74
N GLU A 20 -3.66 10.55 8.30
CA GLU A 20 -4.49 9.51 8.91
C GLU A 20 -5.27 10.10 10.09
N PHE A 21 -6.52 9.72 10.23
CA PHE A 21 -7.34 10.09 11.37
C PHE A 21 -8.12 8.88 11.91
N THR A 22 -8.40 8.91 13.18
CA THR A 22 -9.21 7.90 13.86
C THR A 22 -10.65 8.39 13.94
N ASN A 23 -11.59 7.54 13.53
CA ASN A 23 -13.01 7.82 13.63
C ASN A 23 -13.68 6.73 14.49
N THR A 24 -14.29 7.13 15.57
CA THR A 24 -14.95 6.23 16.51
C THR A 24 -16.41 5.94 16.14
N VAL A 25 -16.96 6.68 15.20
CA VAL A 25 -18.38 6.59 14.79
C VAL A 25 -18.55 5.66 13.59
N ASP A 26 -17.64 5.75 12.61
CA ASP A 26 -17.65 4.93 11.40
C ASP A 26 -16.46 3.98 11.45
N SER A 27 -16.71 2.70 11.47
CA SER A 27 -15.67 1.67 11.60
C SER A 27 -15.75 0.62 10.50
N VAL A 28 -14.63 -0.01 10.21
CA VAL A 28 -14.55 -1.20 9.37
C VAL A 28 -14.12 -2.37 10.25
N ASN A 29 -14.98 -3.37 10.36
CA ASN A 29 -14.67 -4.61 11.05
C ASN A 29 -14.21 -5.65 10.02
N PHE A 30 -13.06 -6.27 10.27
CA PHE A 30 -12.52 -7.31 9.39
C PHE A 30 -12.87 -8.70 9.95
N PHE A 31 -13.28 -9.58 9.06
CA PHE A 31 -13.60 -10.99 9.34
C PHE A 31 -12.74 -11.90 8.47
N SER A 32 -12.78 -13.19 8.75
CA SER A 32 -12.04 -14.18 7.95
C SER A 32 -12.50 -14.28 6.49
N ASN A 33 -13.72 -13.86 6.20
CA ASN A 33 -14.35 -13.96 4.87
C ASN A 33 -14.78 -12.61 4.29
N GLY A 34 -14.31 -11.49 4.85
CA GLY A 34 -14.67 -10.17 4.36
C GLY A 34 -14.55 -9.06 5.38
N PHE A 35 -15.31 -8.02 5.17
CA PHE A 35 -15.36 -6.88 6.09
C PHE A 35 -16.79 -6.34 6.19
N GLN A 36 -17.08 -5.69 7.29
CA GLN A 36 -18.32 -4.95 7.53
C GLN A 36 -18.00 -3.47 7.71
N VAL A 37 -18.72 -2.63 7.01
CA VAL A 37 -18.74 -1.21 7.28
C VAL A 37 -19.83 -0.95 8.31
N ALA A 38 -19.44 -0.41 9.46
CA ALA A 38 -20.35 -0.05 10.55
C ALA A 38 -20.25 1.44 10.79
N GLY A 39 -21.40 2.08 10.97
CA GLY A 39 -21.51 3.51 11.27
C GLY A 39 -22.95 3.97 11.17
N THR A 40 -23.28 4.95 11.97
CA THR A 40 -24.64 5.53 12.05
C THR A 40 -24.64 7.03 11.74
N SER A 41 -23.49 7.59 11.39
CA SER A 41 -23.36 9.02 11.12
C SER A 41 -23.94 9.40 9.75
N VAL A 42 -24.62 10.53 9.72
CA VAL A 42 -25.18 11.11 8.48
C VAL A 42 -24.11 11.66 7.52
N SER A 43 -22.87 11.72 7.93
CA SER A 43 -21.72 12.09 7.09
C SER A 43 -20.78 10.90 6.82
N ASN A 44 -21.35 9.74 6.66
CA ASN A 44 -20.69 8.46 6.56
C ASN A 44 -20.00 8.29 5.20
N PHE A 45 -18.70 8.51 5.14
CA PHE A 45 -17.90 8.37 3.92
C PHE A 45 -17.78 6.91 3.42
N LEU A 46 -18.24 5.94 4.18
CA LEU A 46 -18.04 4.52 3.87
C LEU A 46 -19.35 3.77 3.61
N ASN A 47 -20.50 4.32 4.00
CA ASN A 47 -21.80 3.65 3.92
C ASN A 47 -22.98 4.63 3.82
N GLU A 48 -22.88 5.66 3.00
CA GLU A 48 -23.94 6.64 2.82
C GLU A 48 -25.06 6.09 1.94
N SER A 49 -26.32 6.25 2.38
CA SER A 49 -27.49 5.78 1.63
C SER A 49 -27.60 6.48 0.27
N GLY A 50 -27.85 5.70 -0.77
CA GLY A 50 -28.00 6.21 -2.14
C GLY A 50 -26.69 6.41 -2.90
N HIS A 51 -25.54 6.15 -2.28
CA HIS A 51 -24.23 6.19 -2.93
C HIS A 51 -23.74 4.79 -3.33
N THR A 52 -23.00 4.73 -4.43
CA THR A 52 -22.31 3.51 -4.87
C THR A 52 -20.84 3.62 -4.47
N PHE A 53 -20.35 2.63 -3.73
CA PHE A 53 -18.97 2.56 -3.28
C PHE A 53 -18.23 1.47 -4.06
N ILE A 54 -16.96 1.75 -4.39
CA ILE A 54 -16.04 0.77 -4.93
C ILE A 54 -15.02 0.44 -3.82
N TYR A 55 -14.82 -0.82 -3.55
CA TYR A 55 -13.80 -1.29 -2.62
C TYR A 55 -12.85 -2.27 -3.29
N ILE A 56 -11.63 -2.32 -2.81
CA ILE A 56 -10.64 -3.33 -3.16
C ILE A 56 -10.22 -4.01 -1.87
N ALA A 57 -10.45 -5.31 -1.77
CA ALA A 57 -10.07 -6.11 -0.61
C ALA A 57 -9.13 -7.23 -1.06
N PHE A 58 -8.03 -7.38 -0.36
CA PHE A 58 -7.10 -8.48 -0.52
C PHE A 58 -7.19 -9.35 0.73
N GLY A 59 -7.55 -10.58 0.55
CA GLY A 59 -7.65 -11.57 1.62
C GLY A 59 -6.93 -12.85 1.24
N SER A 60 -6.52 -13.62 2.21
CA SER A 60 -6.06 -14.98 2.00
C SER A 60 -7.22 -15.96 2.14
N ASP A 61 -7.35 -16.91 1.22
CA ASP A 61 -8.23 -18.06 1.41
C ASP A 61 -7.65 -18.94 2.53
N ALA A 62 -8.48 -19.25 3.53
CA ALA A 62 -8.06 -20.04 4.69
C ALA A 62 -7.85 -21.53 4.40
N SER A 63 -8.17 -21.99 3.20
CA SER A 63 -8.12 -23.43 2.84
C SER A 63 -6.74 -23.91 2.34
N THR A 64 -5.93 -23.01 1.84
CA THR A 64 -4.50 -23.24 1.59
C THR A 64 -3.82 -21.95 2.01
N ALA A 65 -2.96 -21.99 3.02
CA ALA A 65 -2.19 -20.83 3.39
C ALA A 65 -1.51 -20.30 2.10
N PRO A 66 -2.01 -19.25 1.46
CA PRO A 66 -1.29 -18.70 0.34
C PRO A 66 0.01 -18.21 0.94
N VAL A 67 1.08 -18.43 0.24
CA VAL A 67 2.37 -17.86 0.55
C VAL A 67 2.30 -16.35 0.19
N LEU A 68 1.28 -15.66 0.74
CA LEU A 68 1.06 -14.23 0.55
C LEU A 68 2.28 -13.46 1.08
N ALA A 69 2.96 -14.05 2.07
CA ALA A 69 4.23 -13.57 2.56
C ALA A 69 5.32 -13.46 1.48
N ASP A 70 5.16 -14.18 0.35
CA ASP A 70 6.14 -14.16 -0.74
C ASP A 70 5.74 -13.23 -1.90
N SER A 71 4.56 -12.63 -1.87
CA SER A 71 4.04 -11.83 -3.00
C SER A 71 3.60 -10.43 -2.62
N PHE A 72 3.14 -10.23 -1.40
CA PHE A 72 2.70 -8.94 -0.89
C PHE A 72 3.05 -8.77 0.59
N ALA A 73 3.66 -7.65 0.93
CA ALA A 73 3.87 -7.25 2.32
C ALA A 73 3.65 -5.75 2.50
N ASN A 74 3.04 -5.38 3.61
CA ASN A 74 3.01 -4.00 4.05
C ASN A 74 4.06 -3.77 5.14
N LYS A 75 4.65 -2.58 5.17
CA LYS A 75 5.62 -2.18 6.19
C LYS A 75 5.28 -0.80 6.74
N LEU A 76 5.22 -0.72 8.05
CA LEU A 76 5.14 0.55 8.77
C LEU A 76 6.53 0.93 9.23
N TYR A 77 6.87 2.20 9.09
CA TYR A 77 8.14 2.72 9.58
C TYR A 77 8.03 4.20 9.94
N THR A 78 8.95 4.65 10.78
CA THR A 78 9.13 6.07 11.08
C THR A 78 10.36 6.57 10.31
N GLY A 79 10.19 7.66 9.59
CA GLY A 79 11.27 8.27 8.82
C GLY A 79 12.37 8.82 9.72
N THR A 80 13.60 8.72 9.25
CA THR A 80 14.81 9.15 9.96
C THR A 80 15.35 10.51 9.49
N GLY A 81 14.93 10.97 8.30
CA GLY A 81 15.51 12.15 7.64
C GLY A 81 16.92 11.93 7.08
N SER A 82 17.43 10.71 7.13
CA SER A 82 18.75 10.29 6.62
C SER A 82 18.64 8.99 5.86
N ALA A 83 19.61 8.69 5.02
CA ALA A 83 19.62 7.44 4.27
C ALA A 83 19.41 6.24 5.22
N THR A 84 18.47 5.37 4.86
CA THR A 84 18.09 4.21 5.67
C THR A 84 17.60 3.07 4.81
N SER A 85 17.60 1.85 5.36
CA SER A 85 17.03 0.68 4.69
C SER A 85 15.83 0.16 5.47
N ILE A 86 14.77 -0.17 4.75
CA ILE A 86 13.56 -0.81 5.27
C ILE A 86 13.62 -2.27 4.85
N SER A 87 13.62 -3.18 5.82
CA SER A 87 13.75 -4.62 5.62
C SER A 87 12.63 -5.40 6.32
N GLY A 88 12.63 -6.72 6.15
CA GLY A 88 11.64 -7.62 6.75
C GLY A 88 10.37 -7.71 5.93
N LEU A 89 10.48 -7.67 4.60
CA LEU A 89 9.37 -7.98 3.68
C LEU A 89 9.30 -9.48 3.35
N GLY A 90 10.42 -10.21 3.49
CA GLY A 90 10.53 -11.62 3.11
C GLY A 90 10.81 -11.83 1.62
N PHE A 91 10.86 -10.76 0.83
CA PHE A 91 11.12 -10.81 -0.62
C PHE A 91 11.70 -9.50 -1.13
N SER A 92 12.27 -9.54 -2.34
CA SER A 92 12.65 -8.35 -3.09
C SER A 92 11.41 -7.75 -3.76
N PRO A 93 10.96 -6.55 -3.39
CA PRO A 93 9.78 -5.95 -4.01
C PRO A 93 10.08 -5.49 -5.43
N SER A 94 9.13 -5.66 -6.33
CA SER A 94 9.14 -5.14 -7.70
C SER A 94 8.34 -3.85 -7.84
N PHE A 95 7.43 -3.61 -6.89
CA PHE A 95 6.64 -2.41 -6.79
C PHE A 95 6.48 -2.00 -5.32
N ALA A 96 6.66 -0.71 -5.06
CA ALA A 96 6.46 -0.12 -3.74
C ALA A 96 5.57 1.13 -3.85
N TRP A 97 4.52 1.17 -3.04
CA TRP A 97 3.65 2.32 -2.88
C TRP A 97 3.80 2.87 -1.47
N ILE A 98 4.35 4.06 -1.34
CA ILE A 98 4.68 4.67 -0.05
C ILE A 98 3.78 5.87 0.20
N LYS A 99 3.26 5.99 1.42
CA LYS A 99 2.47 7.15 1.86
C LYS A 99 2.83 7.55 3.29
N GLY A 100 3.04 8.83 3.47
CA GLY A 100 3.12 9.43 4.82
C GLY A 100 1.76 9.37 5.50
N ARG A 101 1.71 8.81 6.71
CA ARG A 101 0.50 8.70 7.54
C ARG A 101 0.24 9.96 8.35
N THR A 102 1.31 10.67 8.72
CA THR A 102 1.26 11.86 9.59
C THR A 102 1.67 13.15 8.86
N ASN A 103 1.75 13.11 7.54
CA ASN A 103 1.96 14.28 6.69
C ASN A 103 1.03 14.28 5.48
N THR A 104 1.01 15.39 4.74
CA THR A 104 0.16 15.61 3.55
C THR A 104 0.90 15.39 2.23
N ALA A 105 2.10 14.78 2.25
CA ALA A 105 2.83 14.47 1.02
C ALA A 105 2.03 13.54 0.10
N SER A 106 2.17 13.72 -1.20
CA SER A 106 1.56 12.87 -2.22
C SER A 106 1.94 11.40 -2.07
N HIS A 107 1.13 10.52 -2.64
CA HIS A 107 1.45 9.11 -2.77
C HIS A 107 2.66 8.92 -3.69
N GLN A 108 3.61 8.08 -3.30
CA GLN A 108 4.86 7.84 -4.02
C GLN A 108 4.91 6.40 -4.52
N LEU A 109 4.93 6.20 -5.82
CA LEU A 109 4.92 4.90 -6.48
C LEU A 109 6.23 4.67 -7.22
N PHE A 110 6.85 3.52 -6.94
CA PHE A 110 8.13 3.09 -7.50
C PHE A 110 8.02 1.68 -8.03
N ASP A 111 8.74 1.36 -9.11
CA ASP A 111 8.85 0.00 -9.63
C ASP A 111 10.22 -0.27 -10.24
N THR A 112 10.53 -1.54 -10.38
CA THR A 112 11.82 -2.00 -10.93
C THR A 112 11.96 -1.76 -12.42
N LEU A 113 10.85 -1.65 -13.18
CA LEU A 113 10.88 -1.45 -14.63
C LEU A 113 11.32 -0.04 -14.98
N ARG A 114 10.79 0.97 -14.28
CA ARG A 114 11.22 2.36 -14.46
C ARG A 114 12.55 2.65 -13.78
N GLY A 115 12.89 1.86 -12.77
CA GLY A 115 14.05 2.03 -11.91
C GLY A 115 13.70 2.70 -10.58
N ALA A 116 14.43 2.33 -9.55
CA ALA A 116 14.15 2.71 -8.16
C ALA A 116 14.01 4.22 -7.92
N THR A 117 14.79 5.04 -8.62
CA THR A 117 14.79 6.50 -8.42
C THR A 117 13.71 7.24 -9.19
N TYR A 118 12.91 6.55 -10.00
CA TYR A 118 11.82 7.15 -10.76
C TYR A 118 10.50 7.01 -10.03
N GLN A 119 9.89 8.15 -9.76
CA GLN A 119 8.66 8.28 -8.99
C GLN A 119 7.51 8.75 -9.87
N ILE A 120 6.32 8.24 -9.59
CA ILE A 120 5.04 8.77 -10.06
C ILE A 120 4.07 8.87 -8.89
N SER A 121 3.15 9.83 -8.92
CA SER A 121 2.14 10.00 -7.88
C SER A 121 0.77 9.54 -8.37
N SER A 122 0.00 8.88 -7.53
CA SER A 122 -1.36 8.43 -7.89
C SER A 122 -2.44 9.49 -7.65
N ASP A 123 -2.13 10.53 -6.91
CA ASP A 123 -3.03 11.60 -6.48
C ASP A 123 -2.80 12.93 -7.24
N THR A 124 -1.95 12.92 -8.25
CA THR A 124 -1.67 14.07 -9.10
C THR A 124 -1.63 13.68 -10.58
N THR A 125 -1.77 14.65 -11.46
CA THR A 125 -1.63 14.46 -12.92
C THR A 125 -0.20 14.70 -13.42
N GLY A 126 0.76 14.87 -12.50
CA GLY A 126 2.17 15.11 -12.83
C GLY A 126 2.82 13.94 -13.55
N ALA A 127 3.72 14.26 -14.46
CA ALA A 127 4.55 13.26 -15.13
C ALA A 127 5.53 12.60 -14.16
N GLN A 128 6.09 11.46 -14.58
CA GLN A 128 7.18 10.80 -13.87
C GLN A 128 8.34 11.78 -13.61
N THR A 129 8.89 11.70 -12.41
CA THR A 129 10.11 12.44 -12.04
C THR A 129 11.19 11.52 -11.51
N GLN A 130 12.44 11.91 -11.69
CA GLN A 130 13.57 11.21 -11.08
C GLN A 130 14.00 11.94 -9.81
N ASN A 131 14.16 11.19 -8.72
CA ASN A 131 14.69 11.72 -7.45
C ASN A 131 15.53 10.66 -6.74
N THR A 132 16.84 10.87 -6.71
CA THR A 132 17.82 9.97 -6.11
C THR A 132 17.82 9.98 -4.58
N GLN A 133 16.99 10.82 -3.95
CA GLN A 133 16.86 10.94 -2.50
C GLN A 133 15.52 10.36 -1.96
N MET A 134 14.69 9.81 -2.83
CA MET A 134 13.49 9.04 -2.44
C MET A 134 13.83 7.56 -2.25
N LEU A 135 13.23 6.67 -3.01
CA LEU A 135 13.63 5.26 -3.04
C LEU A 135 14.89 5.13 -3.88
N THR A 136 15.97 4.61 -3.29
CA THR A 136 17.30 4.57 -3.91
C THR A 136 17.64 3.20 -4.50
N SER A 137 17.10 2.12 -3.91
CA SER A 137 17.25 0.75 -4.41
C SER A 137 16.16 -0.16 -3.90
N PHE A 138 15.79 -1.16 -4.70
CA PHE A 138 15.11 -2.36 -4.25
C PHE A 138 16.15 -3.37 -3.76
N ASN A 139 15.93 -3.96 -2.60
CA ASN A 139 16.84 -4.89 -1.94
C ASN A 139 16.22 -6.30 -1.88
N THR A 140 16.99 -7.31 -1.51
CA THR A 140 16.52 -8.71 -1.44
C THR A 140 15.39 -8.93 -0.44
N ASP A 141 15.27 -8.06 0.58
CA ASP A 141 14.29 -8.17 1.67
C ASP A 141 13.63 -6.82 1.97
N GLY A 142 13.54 -5.93 0.98
CA GLY A 142 13.00 -4.60 1.19
C GLY A 142 13.53 -3.56 0.21
N PHE A 143 13.75 -2.34 0.71
CA PHE A 143 14.21 -1.22 -0.11
C PHE A 143 15.01 -0.21 0.70
N SER A 144 15.80 0.62 0.02
CA SER A 144 16.56 1.70 0.64
C SER A 144 15.97 3.07 0.27
N LEU A 145 16.06 3.99 1.21
CA LEU A 145 15.56 5.36 1.09
C LEU A 145 16.71 6.36 1.29
N GLY A 146 16.65 7.47 0.59
CA GLY A 146 17.45 8.65 0.86
C GLY A 146 16.83 9.52 1.96
N ASN A 147 17.05 10.84 1.89
CA ASN A 147 16.60 11.78 2.92
C ASN A 147 15.34 12.58 2.54
N GLN A 148 14.69 12.26 1.42
CA GLN A 148 13.53 13.01 0.94
C GLN A 148 12.33 12.86 1.90
N SER A 149 11.80 13.99 2.35
CA SER A 149 10.75 14.05 3.37
C SER A 149 9.40 13.45 2.94
N SER A 150 9.13 13.29 1.66
CA SER A 150 7.91 12.63 1.17
C SER A 150 7.88 11.12 1.46
N VAL A 151 9.05 10.49 1.65
CA VAL A 151 9.19 9.05 1.94
C VAL A 151 9.97 8.76 3.22
N ASN A 152 10.79 9.71 3.74
CA ASN A 152 11.68 9.48 4.86
C ASN A 152 11.92 10.74 5.72
N GLY A 153 10.91 11.60 5.89
CA GLY A 153 11.01 12.77 6.80
C GLY A 153 11.20 12.35 8.25
N SER A 154 12.09 13.02 8.97
CA SER A 154 12.39 12.72 10.38
C SER A 154 11.13 12.77 11.25
N GLY A 155 10.84 11.71 11.99
CA GLY A 155 9.69 11.60 12.89
C GLY A 155 8.34 11.41 12.18
N VAL A 156 8.27 11.38 10.86
CA VAL A 156 7.04 11.12 10.11
C VAL A 156 6.79 9.61 10.03
N ASN A 157 5.56 9.20 10.28
CA ASN A 157 5.15 7.81 10.14
C ASN A 157 4.69 7.54 8.71
N TYR A 158 5.13 6.40 8.18
CA TYR A 158 4.83 5.95 6.81
C TYR A 158 4.23 4.56 6.80
N VAL A 159 3.54 4.27 5.70
CA VAL A 159 3.18 2.93 5.27
C VAL A 159 3.75 2.70 3.87
N ALA A 160 4.32 1.52 3.66
CA ALA A 160 4.71 1.03 2.34
C ALA A 160 3.96 -0.26 2.05
N TRP A 161 3.25 -0.30 0.93
CA TRP A 161 2.68 -1.51 0.36
C TRP A 161 3.62 -1.99 -0.73
N ASN A 162 3.99 -3.27 -0.67
CA ASN A 162 5.03 -3.82 -1.52
C ASN A 162 4.52 -5.08 -2.20
N TRP A 163 4.77 -5.19 -3.50
CA TRP A 163 4.43 -6.36 -4.30
C TRP A 163 5.68 -6.93 -4.93
N LYS A 164 5.75 -8.25 -4.96
CA LYS A 164 6.72 -9.00 -5.75
C LYS A 164 6.06 -9.38 -7.07
N ALA A 165 6.63 -8.94 -8.19
CA ALA A 165 6.24 -9.47 -9.48
C ALA A 165 6.91 -10.84 -9.67
N ASN A 166 6.14 -11.82 -10.11
CA ASN A 166 6.69 -13.12 -10.47
C ASN A 166 7.09 -13.08 -11.96
N SER A 167 8.38 -13.23 -12.22
CA SER A 167 8.91 -13.22 -13.59
C SER A 167 8.62 -14.51 -14.36
N VAL A 168 8.12 -15.56 -13.71
CA VAL A 168 7.80 -16.84 -14.35
C VAL A 168 6.31 -16.91 -14.64
N PRO A 169 5.90 -16.94 -15.93
CA PRO A 169 4.51 -17.12 -16.29
C PRO A 169 3.96 -18.43 -15.74
N THR A 170 2.81 -18.39 -15.12
CA THR A 170 2.13 -19.55 -14.55
C THR A 170 0.77 -19.73 -15.21
N ILE A 171 0.39 -20.99 -15.47
CA ILE A 171 -0.93 -21.28 -16.00
C ILE A 171 -1.95 -21.10 -14.88
N ASN A 172 -2.91 -20.19 -15.10
CA ASN A 172 -4.06 -20.04 -14.23
C ASN A 172 -5.17 -20.98 -14.69
N THR A 173 -5.62 -21.83 -13.77
CA THR A 173 -6.69 -22.81 -13.99
C THR A 173 -7.95 -22.50 -13.16
N ASP A 174 -8.02 -21.37 -12.48
CA ASP A 174 -9.12 -20.98 -11.60
C ASP A 174 -10.37 -20.47 -12.35
N GLY A 175 -10.51 -20.78 -13.59
CA GLY A 175 -11.65 -20.41 -14.42
C GLY A 175 -11.92 -21.42 -15.51
N THR A 176 -13.00 -21.19 -16.28
CA THR A 176 -13.33 -22.01 -17.45
C THR A 176 -12.42 -21.73 -18.65
N ILE A 177 -11.71 -20.61 -18.63
CA ILE A 177 -10.74 -20.22 -19.65
C ILE A 177 -9.34 -20.29 -19.04
N GLN A 178 -8.53 -21.18 -19.56
CA GLN A 178 -7.13 -21.28 -19.16
C GLN A 178 -6.35 -20.06 -19.67
N SER A 179 -5.60 -19.40 -18.81
CA SER A 179 -4.77 -18.25 -19.18
C SER A 179 -3.35 -18.39 -18.62
N VAL A 180 -2.39 -17.83 -19.32
CA VAL A 180 -1.02 -17.70 -18.81
C VAL A 180 -0.91 -16.32 -18.16
N VAL A 181 -0.59 -16.30 -16.87
CA VAL A 181 -0.45 -15.08 -16.08
C VAL A 181 0.97 -14.93 -15.58
N SER A 182 1.49 -13.70 -15.63
CA SER A 182 2.73 -13.31 -14.97
C SER A 182 2.46 -12.01 -14.22
N ALA A 183 2.83 -11.95 -12.97
CA ALA A 183 2.74 -10.76 -12.15
C ALA A 183 4.13 -10.39 -11.62
#